data_04f923044cb102dbc98e822e4b599121
#
_entry.id   04f923044cb102dbc98e822e4b599121
#
_cell.length_a   1.000
_cell.length_b   1.000
_cell.length_c   1.000
_cell.angle_alpha   90.00
_cell.angle_beta   90.00
_cell.angle_gamma   90.00
#
_symmetry.space_group_name_H-M   'P 1'
#
loop_
_entity.id
_entity.type
_entity.pdbx_description
1 polymer ?
#
loop_
_entity_poly.entity_id
_entity_poly.type
_entity_poly.pdbx_seq_one_letter_code
_entity_poly.pdbx_strand_id
1 'polypeptide(L)'
;DKKAAAQYREIFRRGQKNYESQLWNGEFFIQKYDQALQKKYQYGEGCLSDQLLGQWLGMVAGLGRFLDEAKIKKTLESIYRYNFRENFYDFANVQRTYALADEKGLLLCTWPRGGRPPLPFPYSDEVWTGLEYHVASHLIYEGMVKEGLTLVKAARQRYDGRRRNPWDEVECGHHYARAMSSWGLLLALSGFNYSVPEGRLGFAPALRPEDFRTFWSLGSTWGFYEQKAGAENTFSCMLKVENGRFELREFTFELPSLLAGKKIRSVECLANGGKIKSFFEQAGSRIKIKLPRTNLQAGSSLTISVH
;
A
#
# COMPACT_ATOMS: atom_id res chain seq x y z
N ASP A 1 -1.21 -2.02 -28.75
CA ASP A 1 -0.87 -3.20 -29.56
C ASP A 1 -1.42 -4.46 -28.88
N LYS A 2 -2.47 -5.08 -29.50
CA LYS A 2 -3.13 -6.27 -28.97
C LYS A 2 -2.24 -7.51 -28.97
N LYS A 3 -1.34 -7.64 -29.96
CA LYS A 3 -0.42 -8.80 -30.10
C LYS A 3 0.63 -8.77 -28.98
N ALA A 4 1.26 -7.62 -28.75
CA ALA A 4 2.20 -7.45 -27.67
C ALA A 4 1.53 -7.65 -26.29
N ALA A 5 0.32 -7.13 -26.09
CA ALA A 5 -0.44 -7.34 -24.86
C ALA A 5 -0.74 -8.83 -24.60
N ALA A 6 -1.10 -9.61 -25.63
CA ALA A 6 -1.32 -11.05 -25.50
C ALA A 6 -0.02 -11.79 -25.12
N GLN A 7 1.09 -11.45 -25.77
CA GLN A 7 2.40 -12.05 -25.47
C GLN A 7 2.85 -11.74 -24.03
N TYR A 8 2.71 -10.50 -23.57
CA TYR A 8 3.09 -10.13 -22.19
C TYR A 8 2.21 -10.80 -21.15
N ARG A 9 0.91 -10.95 -21.41
CA ARG A 9 0.03 -11.70 -20.50
C ARG A 9 0.42 -13.17 -20.40
N GLU A 10 0.85 -13.79 -21.48
CA GLU A 10 1.31 -15.18 -21.45
C GLU A 10 2.61 -15.34 -20.66
N ILE A 11 3.58 -14.44 -20.87
CA ILE A 11 4.82 -14.40 -20.09
C ILE A 11 4.50 -14.21 -18.60
N PHE A 12 3.60 -13.27 -18.28
CA PHE A 12 3.17 -13.01 -16.91
C PHE A 12 2.56 -14.26 -16.25
N ARG A 13 1.57 -14.92 -16.89
CA ARG A 13 0.93 -16.11 -16.33
C ARG A 13 1.92 -17.24 -16.07
N ARG A 14 2.81 -17.48 -17.00
CA ARG A 14 3.88 -18.48 -16.83
C ARG A 14 4.82 -18.12 -15.70
N GLY A 15 5.23 -16.86 -15.61
CA GLY A 15 6.09 -16.35 -14.55
C GLY A 15 5.42 -16.48 -13.17
N GLN A 16 4.17 -16.06 -13.03
CA GLN A 16 3.37 -16.18 -11.81
C GLN A 16 3.31 -17.64 -11.33
N LYS A 17 2.91 -18.57 -12.23
CA LYS A 17 2.83 -19.99 -11.90
C LYS A 17 4.17 -20.56 -11.42
N ASN A 18 5.25 -20.23 -12.12
CA ASN A 18 6.59 -20.69 -11.77
C ASN A 18 7.04 -20.09 -10.43
N TYR A 19 6.84 -18.81 -10.20
CA TYR A 19 7.19 -18.13 -8.96
C TYR A 19 6.49 -18.79 -7.77
N GLU A 20 5.18 -18.96 -7.85
CA GLU A 20 4.40 -19.55 -6.77
C GLU A 20 4.69 -21.04 -6.53
N SER A 21 4.94 -21.82 -7.58
CA SER A 21 5.19 -23.26 -7.44
C SER A 21 6.63 -23.59 -7.01
N GLN A 22 7.59 -22.76 -7.36
CA GLN A 22 8.99 -23.05 -7.12
C GLN A 22 9.56 -22.36 -5.89
N LEU A 23 9.10 -21.14 -5.58
CA LEU A 23 9.69 -20.31 -4.52
C LEU A 23 8.88 -20.28 -3.23
N TRP A 24 7.65 -20.75 -3.23
CA TRP A 24 6.81 -20.80 -2.05
C TRP A 24 7.21 -21.96 -1.13
N ASN A 25 7.61 -21.67 0.11
CA ASN A 25 8.02 -22.68 1.08
C ASN A 25 6.91 -23.09 2.08
N GLY A 26 5.67 -22.65 1.85
CA GLY A 26 4.53 -22.87 2.73
C GLY A 26 4.24 -21.71 3.70
N GLU A 27 5.12 -20.70 3.77
CA GLU A 27 4.98 -19.57 4.68
C GLU A 27 5.40 -18.22 4.06
N PHE A 28 6.45 -18.21 3.26
CA PHE A 28 6.96 -17.05 2.54
C PHE A 28 7.73 -17.49 1.29
N PHE A 29 8.10 -16.54 0.44
CA PHE A 29 8.89 -16.83 -0.76
C PHE A 29 10.38 -16.84 -0.45
N ILE A 30 11.09 -17.77 -1.05
CA ILE A 30 12.54 -17.97 -0.86
C ILE A 30 13.30 -17.76 -2.16
N GLN A 31 14.61 -17.62 -2.07
CA GLN A 31 15.48 -17.64 -3.22
C GLN A 31 16.01 -19.07 -3.47
N LYS A 32 15.93 -19.52 -4.72
CA LYS A 32 16.61 -20.73 -5.17
C LYS A 32 17.82 -20.36 -6.01
N TYR A 33 18.95 -20.96 -5.67
CA TYR A 33 20.18 -20.86 -6.44
C TYR A 33 20.97 -22.18 -6.34
N ASP A 34 21.84 -22.42 -7.28
CA ASP A 34 22.70 -23.61 -7.26
C ASP A 34 23.79 -23.44 -6.20
N GLN A 35 23.67 -24.16 -5.09
CA GLN A 35 24.60 -24.11 -3.98
C GLN A 35 26.00 -24.65 -4.37
N ALA A 36 26.10 -25.55 -5.37
CA ALA A 36 27.37 -26.04 -5.85
C ALA A 36 28.24 -24.95 -6.48
N LEU A 37 27.64 -23.87 -6.96
CA LEU A 37 28.34 -22.70 -7.50
C LEU A 37 28.97 -21.79 -6.44
N GLN A 38 28.77 -22.07 -5.14
CA GLN A 38 29.30 -21.30 -4.00
C GLN A 38 29.18 -19.77 -4.16
N LYS A 39 28.07 -19.30 -4.73
CA LYS A 39 27.86 -17.88 -4.96
C LYS A 39 27.72 -17.14 -3.63
N LYS A 40 28.51 -16.08 -3.47
CA LYS A 40 28.41 -15.13 -2.35
C LYS A 40 27.14 -14.28 -2.46
N TYR A 41 26.76 -13.71 -1.34
CA TYR A 41 25.73 -12.65 -1.26
C TYR A 41 24.31 -13.10 -1.66
N GLN A 42 23.99 -14.36 -1.39
CA GLN A 42 22.66 -14.92 -1.54
C GLN A 42 21.90 -14.87 -0.21
N TYR A 43 20.56 -14.93 -0.25
CA TYR A 43 19.75 -15.07 0.96
C TYR A 43 19.11 -16.47 1.09
N GLY A 44 19.01 -17.23 0.01
CA GLY A 44 18.52 -18.61 0.04
C GLY A 44 17.15 -18.74 0.68
N GLU A 45 17.09 -19.48 1.79
CA GLU A 45 15.85 -19.73 2.54
C GLU A 45 15.49 -18.62 3.55
N GLY A 46 16.15 -17.46 3.47
CA GLY A 46 15.84 -16.31 4.31
C GLY A 46 14.47 -15.68 4.02
N CYS A 47 13.84 -15.19 5.07
CA CYS A 47 12.64 -14.35 4.96
C CYS A 47 13.06 -12.92 4.62
N LEU A 48 13.05 -12.59 3.34
CA LEU A 48 13.46 -11.27 2.84
C LEU A 48 12.30 -10.28 2.96
N SER A 49 12.52 -9.11 3.54
CA SER A 49 11.45 -8.13 3.76
C SER A 49 10.90 -7.51 2.48
N ASP A 50 11.71 -7.38 1.43
CA ASP A 50 11.26 -6.81 0.15
C ASP A 50 10.86 -7.85 -0.91
N GLN A 51 10.69 -9.11 -0.52
CA GLN A 51 10.31 -10.20 -1.44
C GLN A 51 9.01 -9.95 -2.23
N LEU A 52 8.13 -9.10 -1.71
CA LEU A 52 6.86 -8.71 -2.34
C LEU A 52 6.87 -7.29 -2.94
N LEU A 53 8.03 -6.66 -3.16
CA LEU A 53 8.15 -5.31 -3.69
C LEU A 53 7.37 -5.11 -5.00
N GLY A 54 7.47 -6.05 -5.94
CA GLY A 54 6.75 -5.99 -7.22
C GLY A 54 5.23 -6.09 -7.04
N GLN A 55 4.76 -6.90 -6.08
CA GLN A 55 3.34 -7.00 -5.73
C GLN A 55 2.83 -5.70 -5.11
N TRP A 56 3.58 -5.09 -4.20
CA TRP A 56 3.26 -3.79 -3.62
C TRP A 56 3.17 -2.68 -4.68
N LEU A 57 4.12 -2.63 -5.62
CA LEU A 57 4.07 -1.68 -6.73
C LEU A 57 2.81 -1.88 -7.59
N GLY A 58 2.36 -3.12 -7.78
CA GLY A 58 1.11 -3.42 -8.44
C GLY A 58 -0.10 -2.85 -7.72
N MET A 59 -0.15 -2.92 -6.39
CA MET A 59 -1.20 -2.30 -5.58
C MET A 59 -1.18 -0.76 -5.72
N VAL A 60 0.00 -0.15 -5.57
CA VAL A 60 0.18 1.31 -5.72
C VAL A 60 -0.23 1.80 -7.11
N ALA A 61 0.08 1.03 -8.14
CA ALA A 61 -0.29 1.35 -9.53
C ALA A 61 -1.76 1.03 -9.88
N GLY A 62 -2.55 0.54 -8.93
CA GLY A 62 -3.96 0.17 -9.17
C GLY A 62 -4.15 -1.07 -10.05
N LEU A 63 -3.13 -1.90 -10.22
CA LEU A 63 -3.15 -3.13 -11.01
C LEU A 63 -3.66 -4.35 -10.21
N GLY A 64 -3.76 -4.21 -8.89
CA GLY A 64 -4.25 -5.27 -8.01
C GLY A 64 -3.21 -6.34 -7.68
N ARG A 65 -3.71 -7.50 -7.24
CA ARG A 65 -2.86 -8.62 -6.84
C ARG A 65 -2.41 -9.44 -8.03
N PHE A 66 -1.12 -9.75 -8.07
CA PHE A 66 -0.49 -10.62 -9.07
C PHE A 66 -0.31 -12.05 -8.57
N LEU A 67 -0.17 -12.22 -7.25
CA LEU A 67 0.03 -13.48 -6.57
C LEU A 67 -1.24 -13.89 -5.82
N ASP A 68 -1.29 -15.13 -5.37
CA ASP A 68 -2.36 -15.65 -4.51
C ASP A 68 -2.47 -14.83 -3.22
N GLU A 69 -3.70 -14.38 -2.91
CA GLU A 69 -3.96 -13.50 -1.76
C GLU A 69 -3.57 -14.12 -0.43
N ALA A 70 -3.81 -15.42 -0.25
CA ALA A 70 -3.45 -16.11 1.00
C ALA A 70 -1.94 -16.20 1.18
N LYS A 71 -1.19 -16.39 0.07
CA LYS A 71 0.28 -16.40 0.08
C LYS A 71 0.84 -15.01 0.36
N ILE A 72 0.26 -13.95 -0.23
CA ILE A 72 0.64 -12.56 0.06
C ILE A 72 0.49 -12.28 1.55
N LYS A 73 -0.69 -12.53 2.12
CA LYS A 73 -0.98 -12.29 3.54
C LYS A 73 -0.04 -13.07 4.44
N LYS A 74 0.14 -14.37 4.14
CA LYS A 74 1.02 -15.23 4.94
C LYS A 74 2.48 -14.77 4.89
N THR A 75 2.94 -14.32 3.74
CA THR A 75 4.28 -13.74 3.59
C THR A 75 4.46 -12.47 4.41
N LEU A 76 3.48 -11.56 4.37
CA LEU A 76 3.53 -10.31 5.16
C LEU A 76 3.48 -10.57 6.66
N GLU A 77 2.65 -11.53 7.12
CA GLU A 77 2.66 -11.98 8.51
C GLU A 77 4.05 -12.52 8.92
N SER A 78 4.68 -13.30 8.04
CA SER A 78 6.01 -13.88 8.28
C SER A 78 7.09 -12.81 8.33
N ILE A 79 7.06 -11.84 7.40
CA ILE A 79 7.97 -10.69 7.40
C ILE A 79 7.83 -9.91 8.71
N TYR A 80 6.62 -9.57 9.11
CA TYR A 80 6.39 -8.85 10.37
C TYR A 80 6.87 -9.67 11.58
N ARG A 81 6.51 -10.94 11.64
CA ARG A 81 6.83 -11.83 12.77
C ARG A 81 8.34 -12.06 12.94
N TYR A 82 9.07 -12.25 11.86
CA TYR A 82 10.47 -12.70 11.92
C TYR A 82 11.47 -11.55 11.80
N ASN A 83 11.11 -10.49 11.10
CA ASN A 83 12.06 -9.42 10.78
C ASN A 83 11.85 -8.17 11.64
N PHE A 84 10.64 -7.95 12.24
CA PHE A 84 10.44 -6.82 13.13
C PHE A 84 11.06 -7.07 14.50
N ARG A 85 11.87 -6.11 14.96
CA ARG A 85 12.52 -6.14 16.28
C ARG A 85 12.02 -4.97 17.14
N GLU A 86 11.78 -5.30 18.41
CA GLU A 86 11.38 -4.32 19.43
C GLU A 86 12.57 -3.55 20.02
N ASN A 87 13.81 -4.06 19.82
CA ASN A 87 15.06 -3.41 20.22
C ASN A 87 16.26 -4.10 19.53
N PHE A 88 17.45 -3.51 19.67
CA PHE A 88 18.70 -3.98 19.07
C PHE A 88 19.84 -4.12 20.11
N TYR A 89 19.54 -4.24 21.42
CA TYR A 89 20.57 -4.38 22.45
C TYR A 89 21.47 -5.59 22.27
N ASP A 90 20.90 -6.71 21.85
CA ASP A 90 21.58 -8.01 21.65
C ASP A 90 21.85 -8.32 20.18
N PHE A 91 21.72 -7.33 19.29
CA PHE A 91 21.82 -7.53 17.86
C PHE A 91 23.16 -7.04 17.30
N ALA A 92 23.95 -7.97 16.75
CA ALA A 92 25.17 -7.64 16.05
C ALA A 92 24.90 -7.43 14.56
N ASN A 93 25.21 -6.27 14.05
CA ASN A 93 25.13 -5.95 12.63
C ASN A 93 26.51 -6.13 11.99
N VAL A 94 26.55 -6.80 10.83
CA VAL A 94 27.83 -7.13 10.16
C VAL A 94 28.35 -6.01 9.28
N GLN A 95 27.56 -4.95 9.00
CA GLN A 95 28.00 -3.86 8.14
C GLN A 95 27.58 -2.49 8.68
N ARG A 96 26.48 -1.91 8.17
CA ARG A 96 26.00 -0.59 8.57
C ARG A 96 24.85 -0.70 9.54
N THR A 97 24.84 0.15 10.56
CA THR A 97 23.83 0.12 11.63
C THR A 97 22.96 1.34 11.54
N TYR A 98 21.67 1.16 11.25
CA TYR A 98 20.68 2.24 11.11
C TYR A 98 19.61 2.24 12.19
N ALA A 99 19.56 1.20 13.02
CA ALA A 99 18.77 1.14 14.24
C ALA A 99 19.61 0.62 15.39
N LEU A 100 19.49 1.22 16.58
CA LEU A 100 20.39 1.03 17.72
C LEU A 100 19.62 0.81 19.02
N ALA A 101 20.18 0.02 19.91
CA ALA A 101 19.77 -0.13 21.31
C ALA A 101 18.26 -0.30 21.51
N ASP A 102 17.57 0.70 22.05
CA ASP A 102 16.14 0.71 22.36
C ASP A 102 15.24 1.03 21.16
N GLU A 103 15.83 1.24 19.99
CA GLU A 103 15.05 1.51 18.76
C GLU A 103 14.39 0.26 18.24
N LYS A 104 13.25 0.46 17.56
CA LYS A 104 12.52 -0.61 16.86
C LYS A 104 12.76 -0.51 15.36
N GLY A 105 12.73 -1.64 14.66
CA GLY A 105 12.92 -1.65 13.22
C GLY A 105 12.69 -2.99 12.56
N LEU A 106 12.53 -2.95 11.23
CA LEU A 106 12.34 -4.13 10.39
C LEU A 106 13.67 -4.48 9.69
N LEU A 107 14.25 -5.62 10.04
CA LEU A 107 15.44 -6.14 9.35
C LEU A 107 15.16 -6.49 7.90
N LEU A 108 16.19 -6.39 7.05
CA LEU A 108 16.04 -6.76 5.65
C LEU A 108 15.81 -8.27 5.48
N CYS A 109 16.50 -9.10 6.26
CA CYS A 109 16.35 -10.55 6.13
C CYS A 109 16.69 -11.26 7.43
N THR A 110 15.89 -12.27 7.76
CA THR A 110 16.21 -13.22 8.82
C THR A 110 16.11 -14.66 8.31
N TRP A 111 16.67 -15.61 9.06
CA TRP A 111 16.62 -17.04 8.74
C TRP A 111 15.93 -17.81 9.88
N PRO A 112 14.60 -17.70 9.98
CA PRO A 112 13.85 -18.24 11.14
C PRO A 112 13.90 -19.78 11.24
N ARG A 113 14.21 -20.44 10.12
CA ARG A 113 14.33 -21.91 10.04
C ARG A 113 15.81 -22.38 9.94
N GLY A 114 16.76 -21.46 10.17
CA GLY A 114 18.18 -21.73 9.89
C GLY A 114 18.52 -21.58 8.41
N GLY A 115 19.70 -22.05 8.00
CA GLY A 115 20.13 -21.99 6.61
C GLY A 115 20.69 -20.64 6.17
N ARG A 116 21.08 -19.75 7.13
CA ARG A 116 21.81 -18.53 6.81
C ARG A 116 23.10 -18.89 6.05
N PRO A 117 23.29 -18.37 4.83
CA PRO A 117 24.54 -18.59 4.09
C PRO A 117 25.76 -18.12 4.87
N PRO A 118 26.93 -18.78 4.76
CA PRO A 118 28.16 -18.33 5.40
C PRO A 118 28.55 -16.89 5.01
N LEU A 119 28.25 -16.50 3.78
CA LEU A 119 28.42 -15.14 3.25
C LEU A 119 27.10 -14.65 2.68
N PRO A 120 26.15 -14.21 3.53
CA PRO A 120 24.87 -13.70 3.09
C PRO A 120 25.06 -12.37 2.36
N PHE A 121 23.99 -11.88 1.71
CA PHE A 121 24.07 -10.53 1.13
C PHE A 121 24.34 -9.49 2.24
N PRO A 122 25.21 -8.49 1.96
CA PRO A 122 25.78 -7.64 3.00
C PRO A 122 24.77 -6.84 3.83
N TYR A 123 23.61 -6.55 3.27
CA TYR A 123 22.60 -5.71 3.88
C TYR A 123 21.57 -6.45 4.74
N SER A 124 21.71 -7.77 4.89
CA SER A 124 20.73 -8.65 5.58
C SER A 124 20.32 -8.14 6.96
N ASP A 125 21.27 -7.60 7.69
CA ASP A 125 21.11 -7.17 9.09
C ASP A 125 20.78 -5.67 9.23
N GLU A 126 20.56 -4.98 8.13
CA GLU A 126 20.25 -3.54 8.13
C GLU A 126 18.75 -3.27 8.27
N VAL A 127 18.42 -2.04 8.68
CA VAL A 127 17.07 -1.50 8.78
C VAL A 127 16.96 -0.28 7.87
N TRP A 128 16.13 -0.38 6.82
CA TRP A 128 15.95 0.70 5.85
C TRP A 128 14.56 1.28 5.93
N THR A 129 14.42 2.56 6.29
CA THR A 129 13.11 3.19 6.46
C THR A 129 12.26 3.13 5.20
N GLY A 130 12.84 3.25 4.04
CA GLY A 130 12.10 3.13 2.78
C GLY A 130 11.51 1.74 2.56
N LEU A 131 12.22 0.70 2.99
CA LEU A 131 11.71 -0.67 2.97
C LEU A 131 10.62 -0.88 4.04
N GLU A 132 10.82 -0.35 5.24
CA GLU A 132 9.81 -0.39 6.30
C GLU A 132 8.50 0.26 5.85
N TYR A 133 8.54 1.40 5.16
CA TYR A 133 7.35 2.08 4.65
C TYR A 133 6.65 1.31 3.54
N HIS A 134 7.38 0.66 2.63
CA HIS A 134 6.72 -0.13 1.61
C HIS A 134 6.06 -1.39 2.21
N VAL A 135 6.72 -2.09 3.15
CA VAL A 135 6.12 -3.23 3.85
C VAL A 135 4.91 -2.79 4.67
N ALA A 136 5.02 -1.66 5.39
CA ALA A 136 3.93 -1.08 6.17
C ALA A 136 2.70 -0.77 5.29
N SER A 137 2.89 -0.12 4.15
CA SER A 137 1.80 0.18 3.23
C SER A 137 1.21 -1.10 2.61
N HIS A 138 2.03 -2.11 2.33
CA HIS A 138 1.53 -3.39 1.83
C HIS A 138 0.71 -4.14 2.89
N LEU A 139 1.14 -4.15 4.14
CA LEU A 139 0.36 -4.67 5.27
C LEU A 139 -1.02 -3.98 5.35
N ILE A 140 -1.06 -2.66 5.19
CA ILE A 140 -2.32 -1.89 5.21
C ILE A 140 -3.22 -2.28 4.03
N TYR A 141 -2.70 -2.41 2.82
CA TYR A 141 -3.46 -2.89 1.66
C TYR A 141 -4.08 -4.29 1.86
N GLU A 142 -3.43 -5.13 2.66
CA GLU A 142 -3.92 -6.48 2.98
C GLU A 142 -4.74 -6.56 4.28
N GLY A 143 -5.12 -5.39 4.86
CA GLY A 143 -5.98 -5.28 6.03
C GLY A 143 -5.26 -5.39 7.38
N MET A 144 -3.94 -5.59 7.39
CA MET A 144 -3.11 -5.64 8.59
C MET A 144 -2.69 -4.23 9.03
N VAL A 145 -3.69 -3.38 9.31
CA VAL A 145 -3.48 -1.94 9.55
C VAL A 145 -2.66 -1.68 10.81
N LYS A 146 -2.89 -2.46 11.86
CA LYS A 146 -2.17 -2.30 13.15
C LYS A 146 -0.68 -2.57 12.98
N GLU A 147 -0.32 -3.66 12.31
CA GLU A 147 1.05 -4.06 12.02
C GLU A 147 1.74 -3.02 11.15
N GLY A 148 1.08 -2.57 10.09
CA GLY A 148 1.58 -1.51 9.21
C GLY A 148 1.86 -0.21 9.97
N LEU A 149 0.92 0.27 10.78
CA LEU A 149 1.10 1.48 11.58
C LEU A 149 2.16 1.31 12.68
N THR A 150 2.39 0.09 13.18
CA THR A 150 3.48 -0.20 14.12
C THR A 150 4.84 0.01 13.47
N LEU A 151 5.04 -0.46 12.23
CA LEU A 151 6.28 -0.19 11.48
C LEU A 151 6.48 1.31 11.22
N VAL A 152 5.42 2.02 10.82
CA VAL A 152 5.48 3.47 10.62
C VAL A 152 5.89 4.19 11.89
N LYS A 153 5.29 3.83 13.02
CA LYS A 153 5.63 4.39 14.34
C LYS A 153 7.09 4.12 14.70
N ALA A 154 7.57 2.91 14.48
CA ALA A 154 8.96 2.53 14.74
C ALA A 154 9.95 3.40 13.92
N ALA A 155 9.71 3.54 12.62
CA ALA A 155 10.51 4.41 11.75
C ALA A 155 10.47 5.87 12.23
N ARG A 156 9.27 6.43 12.50
CA ARG A 156 9.11 7.82 12.92
C ARG A 156 9.74 8.11 14.29
N GLN A 157 9.76 7.15 15.20
CA GLN A 157 10.42 7.31 16.51
C GLN A 157 11.95 7.38 16.39
N ARG A 158 12.55 6.80 15.35
CA ARG A 158 13.99 6.96 15.07
C ARG A 158 14.34 8.33 14.47
N TYR A 159 13.37 8.99 13.80
CA TYR A 159 13.52 10.27 13.10
C TYR A 159 12.56 11.32 13.68
N ASP A 160 12.55 11.47 14.99
CA ASP A 160 11.58 12.30 15.73
C ASP A 160 12.04 13.77 15.92
N GLY A 161 13.21 14.13 15.40
CA GLY A 161 13.83 15.45 15.57
C GLY A 161 14.68 15.57 16.84
N ARG A 162 14.64 14.58 17.73
CA ARG A 162 15.52 14.49 18.92
C ARG A 162 16.64 13.49 18.70
N ARG A 163 16.32 12.31 18.20
CA ARG A 163 17.28 11.24 17.91
C ARG A 163 17.98 11.50 16.58
N ARG A 164 17.20 11.72 15.53
CA ARG A 164 17.70 12.02 14.18
C ARG A 164 16.86 13.10 13.52
N ASN A 165 17.45 13.77 12.55
CA ASN A 165 16.76 14.72 11.70
C ASN A 165 15.63 14.02 10.90
N PRO A 166 14.36 14.47 11.03
CA PRO A 166 13.22 13.84 10.35
C PRO A 166 13.24 13.98 8.82
N TRP A 167 14.10 14.83 8.27
CA TRP A 167 14.25 15.10 6.84
C TRP A 167 15.48 14.45 6.22
N ASP A 168 16.26 13.70 7.02
CA ASP A 168 17.52 13.12 6.61
C ASP A 168 17.52 11.60 6.82
N GLU A 169 17.20 10.86 5.78
CA GLU A 169 17.38 9.42 5.76
C GLU A 169 18.86 9.08 5.67
N VAL A 170 19.38 8.43 6.69
CA VAL A 170 20.81 8.12 6.82
C VAL A 170 21.28 6.94 5.95
N GLU A 171 20.35 6.18 5.40
CA GLU A 171 20.68 5.09 4.47
C GLU A 171 21.53 5.63 3.32
N CYS A 172 22.58 4.88 2.93
CA CYS A 172 23.44 5.18 1.78
C CYS A 172 24.01 6.61 1.72
N GLY A 173 24.33 7.22 2.87
CA GLY A 173 25.04 8.50 2.93
C GLY A 173 24.15 9.73 2.93
N HIS A 174 23.01 9.65 3.59
CA HIS A 174 22.03 10.72 3.84
C HIS A 174 21.09 11.06 2.67
N HIS A 175 19.91 11.54 3.02
CA HIS A 175 18.84 11.97 2.11
C HIS A 175 18.46 10.91 1.05
N TYR A 176 18.52 9.63 1.43
CA TYR A 176 18.28 8.55 0.49
C TYR A 176 16.80 8.45 0.06
N ALA A 177 16.57 8.52 -1.25
CA ALA A 177 15.23 8.69 -1.82
C ALA A 177 14.27 7.51 -1.59
N ARG A 178 14.75 6.33 -1.16
CA ARG A 178 13.89 5.18 -0.84
C ARG A 178 12.86 5.51 0.23
N ALA A 179 13.14 6.45 1.15
CA ALA A 179 12.20 6.93 2.17
C ALA A 179 10.93 7.56 1.56
N MET A 180 10.95 7.96 0.28
CA MET A 180 9.76 8.42 -0.45
C MET A 180 8.68 7.34 -0.60
N SER A 181 8.98 6.04 -0.37
CA SER A 181 7.96 4.99 -0.28
C SER A 181 6.91 5.26 0.81
N SER A 182 7.19 6.18 1.74
CA SER A 182 6.22 6.69 2.72
C SER A 182 4.94 7.26 2.10
N TRP A 183 4.99 7.79 0.87
CA TRP A 183 3.80 8.21 0.14
C TRP A 183 2.83 7.07 -0.15
N GLY A 184 3.33 5.83 -0.25
CA GLY A 184 2.52 4.62 -0.37
C GLY A 184 1.58 4.40 0.82
N LEU A 185 1.93 4.91 2.00
CA LEU A 185 1.07 4.85 3.19
C LEU A 185 -0.21 5.66 3.02
N LEU A 186 -0.10 6.87 2.45
CA LEU A 186 -1.26 7.71 2.17
C LEU A 186 -2.21 7.01 1.20
N LEU A 187 -1.67 6.38 0.15
CA LEU A 187 -2.44 5.65 -0.84
C LEU A 187 -3.12 4.42 -0.20
N ALA A 188 -2.41 3.65 0.60
CA ALA A 188 -2.95 2.46 1.27
C ALA A 188 -4.02 2.81 2.31
N LEU A 189 -3.78 3.84 3.15
CA LEU A 189 -4.72 4.28 4.18
C LEU A 189 -6.00 4.88 3.61
N SER A 190 -5.91 5.58 2.48
CA SER A 190 -7.06 6.17 1.80
C SER A 190 -7.75 5.22 0.81
N GLY A 191 -7.08 4.13 0.42
CA GLY A 191 -7.54 3.27 -0.67
C GLY A 191 -7.68 4.02 -1.99
N PHE A 192 -6.91 5.11 -2.15
CA PHE A 192 -6.97 5.97 -3.33
C PHE A 192 -6.60 5.20 -4.60
N ASN A 193 -7.46 5.30 -5.60
CA ASN A 193 -7.21 4.74 -6.92
C ASN A 193 -7.74 5.67 -8.00
N TYR A 194 -7.09 5.71 -9.14
CA TYR A 194 -7.53 6.50 -10.27
C TYR A 194 -7.13 5.90 -11.61
N SER A 195 -7.87 6.28 -12.65
CA SER A 195 -7.55 6.02 -14.04
C SER A 195 -7.97 7.22 -14.87
N VAL A 196 -7.01 8.03 -15.27
CA VAL A 196 -7.28 9.24 -16.09
C VAL A 196 -7.92 8.87 -17.44
N PRO A 197 -7.46 7.85 -18.19
CA PRO A 197 -8.09 7.45 -19.45
C PRO A 197 -9.56 7.03 -19.29
N GLU A 198 -9.91 6.42 -18.16
CA GLU A 198 -11.27 5.99 -17.87
C GLU A 198 -12.11 7.08 -17.20
N GLY A 199 -11.48 8.16 -16.76
CA GLY A 199 -12.13 9.20 -15.95
C GLY A 199 -12.62 8.66 -14.61
N ARG A 200 -11.88 7.73 -14.01
CA ARG A 200 -12.23 7.06 -12.74
C ARG A 200 -11.38 7.56 -11.59
N LEU A 201 -12.02 7.75 -10.44
CA LEU A 201 -11.36 8.07 -9.18
C LEU A 201 -12.12 7.39 -8.04
N GLY A 202 -11.41 6.96 -6.99
CA GLY A 202 -12.07 6.30 -5.87
C GLY A 202 -11.25 6.26 -4.59
N PHE A 203 -11.96 5.95 -3.49
CA PHE A 203 -11.41 5.84 -2.15
C PHE A 203 -11.99 4.62 -1.42
N ALA A 204 -11.15 4.02 -0.57
CA ALA A 204 -11.51 2.90 0.30
C ALA A 204 -10.71 3.01 1.60
N PRO A 205 -11.06 3.93 2.51
CA PRO A 205 -10.29 4.19 3.73
C PRO A 205 -10.14 2.95 4.60
N ALA A 206 -8.89 2.58 4.90
CA ALA A 206 -8.57 1.46 5.77
C ALA A 206 -8.62 1.81 7.27
N LEU A 207 -8.68 3.10 7.60
CA LEU A 207 -8.70 3.61 8.97
C LEU A 207 -9.82 4.64 9.13
N ARG A 208 -10.67 4.48 10.15
CA ARG A 208 -11.83 5.34 10.45
C ARG A 208 -12.73 5.64 9.24
N PRO A 209 -13.19 4.62 8.52
CA PRO A 209 -14.03 4.82 7.34
C PRO A 209 -15.36 5.52 7.65
N GLU A 210 -15.77 5.59 8.92
CA GLU A 210 -16.96 6.30 9.39
C GLU A 210 -16.78 7.82 9.48
N ASP A 211 -15.54 8.31 9.60
CA ASP A 211 -15.19 9.74 9.66
C ASP A 211 -13.76 9.93 9.15
N PHE A 212 -13.61 10.07 7.84
CA PHE A 212 -12.33 10.07 7.17
C PHE A 212 -12.14 11.31 6.31
N ARG A 213 -10.93 11.85 6.34
CA ARG A 213 -10.50 12.95 5.47
C ARG A 213 -9.09 12.72 4.99
N THR A 214 -8.83 12.99 3.71
CA THR A 214 -7.51 12.87 3.12
C THR A 214 -7.27 13.86 2.00
N PHE A 215 -6.00 14.17 1.78
CA PHE A 215 -5.49 14.80 0.57
C PHE A 215 -5.43 13.78 -0.58
N TRP A 216 -5.65 14.22 -1.81
CA TRP A 216 -5.41 13.44 -3.03
C TRP A 216 -4.75 14.31 -4.11
N SER A 217 -3.98 13.67 -4.99
CA SER A 217 -3.30 14.33 -6.10
C SER A 217 -3.29 13.45 -7.34
N LEU A 218 -3.59 14.06 -8.47
CA LEU A 218 -3.29 13.62 -9.83
C LEU A 218 -2.21 14.58 -10.35
N GLY A 219 -1.45 14.26 -11.36
CA GLY A 219 -0.31 15.07 -11.83
C GLY A 219 -0.41 16.59 -11.64
N SER A 220 -1.44 17.25 -12.24
CA SER A 220 -1.63 18.71 -12.15
C SER A 220 -2.87 19.13 -11.33
N THR A 221 -3.57 18.19 -10.73
CA THR A 221 -4.83 18.44 -10.02
C THR A 221 -4.79 17.81 -8.65
N TRP A 222 -5.19 18.55 -7.62
CA TRP A 222 -5.21 18.04 -6.26
C TRP A 222 -6.35 18.64 -5.45
N GLY A 223 -6.67 18.00 -4.32
CA GLY A 223 -7.72 18.45 -3.43
C GLY A 223 -7.90 17.56 -2.20
N PHE A 224 -9.12 17.55 -1.67
CA PHE A 224 -9.49 16.78 -0.49
C PHE A 224 -10.65 15.84 -0.79
N TYR A 225 -10.61 14.70 -0.10
CA TYR A 225 -11.73 13.78 -0.01
C TYR A 225 -12.17 13.66 1.45
N GLU A 226 -13.45 13.68 1.67
CA GLU A 226 -14.05 13.47 2.98
C GLU A 226 -15.18 12.46 2.86
N GLN A 227 -15.34 11.58 3.87
CA GLN A 227 -16.52 10.74 4.01
C GLN A 227 -16.95 10.67 5.47
N LYS A 228 -18.27 10.58 5.69
CA LYS A 228 -18.85 10.54 7.02
C LYS A 228 -20.11 9.69 7.05
N ALA A 229 -20.19 8.80 8.06
CA ALA A 229 -21.43 8.14 8.43
C ALA A 229 -22.26 9.06 9.31
N GLY A 230 -23.53 9.23 8.99
CA GLY A 230 -24.48 10.00 9.76
C GLY A 230 -25.38 9.12 10.63
N ALA A 231 -26.35 9.77 11.29
CA ALA A 231 -27.43 9.09 12.00
C ALA A 231 -28.34 8.32 11.01
N GLU A 232 -29.15 7.38 11.52
CA GLU A 232 -30.16 6.63 10.75
C GLU A 232 -29.63 5.94 9.49
N ASN A 233 -28.36 5.48 9.54
CA ASN A 233 -27.69 4.79 8.44
C ASN A 233 -27.43 5.65 7.19
N THR A 234 -27.41 6.94 7.32
CA THR A 234 -26.98 7.83 6.24
C THR A 234 -25.47 7.83 6.08
N PHE A 235 -25.02 8.11 4.87
CA PHE A 235 -23.60 8.25 4.56
C PHE A 235 -23.43 9.35 3.54
N SER A 236 -22.40 10.14 3.69
CA SER A 236 -22.04 11.16 2.71
C SER A 236 -20.55 11.16 2.42
N CYS A 237 -20.18 11.51 1.21
CA CYS A 237 -18.80 11.81 0.86
C CYS A 237 -18.72 13.02 -0.06
N MET A 238 -17.58 13.70 0.01
CA MET A 238 -17.29 14.89 -0.77
C MET A 238 -15.90 14.81 -1.37
N LEU A 239 -15.81 15.02 -2.67
CA LEU A 239 -14.57 15.24 -3.40
C LEU A 239 -14.46 16.73 -3.72
N LYS A 240 -13.44 17.42 -3.22
CA LYS A 240 -13.15 18.82 -3.49
C LYS A 240 -11.90 18.97 -4.31
N VAL A 241 -11.91 19.82 -5.32
CA VAL A 241 -10.76 20.21 -6.13
C VAL A 241 -10.27 21.57 -5.65
N GLU A 242 -9.03 21.62 -5.18
CA GLU A 242 -8.38 22.86 -4.73
C GLU A 242 -7.55 23.50 -5.84
N ASN A 243 -6.98 22.68 -6.73
CA ASN A 243 -6.17 23.16 -7.85
C ASN A 243 -6.30 22.25 -9.05
N GLY A 244 -6.13 22.82 -10.25
CA GLY A 244 -6.17 22.10 -11.51
C GLY A 244 -7.57 21.78 -12.02
N ARG A 245 -7.66 20.81 -12.91
CA ARG A 245 -8.92 20.34 -13.49
C ARG A 245 -8.79 18.90 -13.96
N PHE A 246 -9.89 18.12 -13.93
CA PHE A 246 -9.97 16.80 -14.55
C PHE A 246 -11.42 16.44 -14.90
N GLU A 247 -11.60 15.47 -15.79
CA GLU A 247 -12.90 14.93 -16.18
C GLU A 247 -13.18 13.65 -15.38
N LEU A 248 -14.30 13.62 -14.66
CA LEU A 248 -14.77 12.46 -13.90
C LEU A 248 -15.98 11.83 -14.58
N ARG A 249 -15.97 10.51 -14.74
CA ARG A 249 -17.07 9.68 -15.29
C ARG A 249 -17.51 8.60 -14.32
N GLU A 250 -16.60 8.16 -13.46
CA GLU A 250 -16.87 7.14 -12.46
C GLU A 250 -16.22 7.52 -11.13
N PHE A 251 -17.00 7.45 -10.05
CA PHE A 251 -16.51 7.63 -8.71
C PHE A 251 -16.83 6.41 -7.87
N THR A 252 -15.85 5.91 -7.10
CA THR A 252 -16.02 4.73 -6.25
C THR A 252 -15.66 5.04 -4.81
N PHE A 253 -16.43 4.48 -3.86
CA PHE A 253 -16.09 4.55 -2.45
C PHE A 253 -16.55 3.29 -1.71
N GLU A 254 -15.98 3.06 -0.54
CA GLU A 254 -16.35 1.97 0.35
C GLU A 254 -17.19 2.50 1.52
N LEU A 255 -18.31 1.85 1.77
CA LEU A 255 -19.12 2.10 2.95
C LEU A 255 -18.41 1.57 4.21
N PRO A 256 -18.48 2.26 5.34
CA PRO A 256 -17.96 1.76 6.60
C PRO A 256 -18.67 0.48 7.04
N SER A 257 -18.01 -0.31 7.89
CA SER A 257 -18.49 -1.64 8.33
C SER A 257 -19.90 -1.60 8.95
N LEU A 258 -20.25 -0.51 9.64
CA LEU A 258 -21.59 -0.31 10.21
C LEU A 258 -22.71 -0.24 9.16
N LEU A 259 -22.36 0.05 7.90
CA LEU A 259 -23.27 0.07 6.74
C LEU A 259 -23.02 -1.09 5.78
N ALA A 260 -21.98 -1.88 6.00
CA ALA A 260 -21.66 -3.04 5.17
C ALA A 260 -22.82 -4.06 5.20
N GLY A 261 -23.18 -4.57 4.02
CA GLY A 261 -24.30 -5.50 3.86
C GLY A 261 -25.68 -4.87 3.83
N LYS A 262 -25.84 -3.56 4.10
CA LYS A 262 -27.10 -2.85 3.92
C LYS A 262 -27.31 -2.54 2.45
N LYS A 263 -28.54 -2.77 1.96
CA LYS A 263 -28.91 -2.41 0.60
C LYS A 263 -29.19 -0.92 0.52
N ILE A 264 -28.44 -0.22 -0.31
CA ILE A 264 -28.65 1.19 -0.60
C ILE A 264 -29.90 1.36 -1.45
N ARG A 265 -30.78 2.29 -1.05
CA ARG A 265 -32.04 2.57 -1.74
C ARG A 265 -31.90 3.67 -2.77
N SER A 266 -31.15 4.71 -2.45
CA SER A 266 -30.94 5.84 -3.33
C SER A 266 -29.59 6.52 -3.10
N VAL A 267 -29.11 7.16 -4.16
CA VAL A 267 -27.90 8.00 -4.11
C VAL A 267 -28.22 9.33 -4.77
N GLU A 268 -27.89 10.40 -4.09
CA GLU A 268 -27.96 11.75 -4.63
C GLU A 268 -26.57 12.31 -4.89
N CYS A 269 -26.34 12.87 -6.07
CA CYS A 269 -25.08 13.47 -6.47
C CYS A 269 -25.26 14.94 -6.81
N LEU A 270 -24.45 15.80 -6.18
CA LEU A 270 -24.45 17.25 -6.41
C LEU A 270 -23.06 17.67 -6.91
N ALA A 271 -23.00 18.29 -8.09
CA ALA A 271 -21.78 18.96 -8.56
C ALA A 271 -21.93 20.47 -8.37
N ASN A 272 -21.06 21.09 -7.59
CA ASN A 272 -21.12 22.50 -7.22
C ASN A 272 -22.52 22.94 -6.69
N GLY A 273 -23.15 22.08 -5.90
CA GLY A 273 -24.50 22.28 -5.34
C GLY A 273 -25.67 21.99 -6.31
N GLY A 274 -25.41 21.81 -7.58
CA GLY A 274 -26.42 21.43 -8.58
C GLY A 274 -26.57 19.90 -8.70
N LYS A 275 -27.80 19.40 -8.71
CA LYS A 275 -28.09 17.98 -8.86
C LYS A 275 -27.69 17.47 -10.25
N ILE A 276 -26.94 16.36 -10.30
CA ILE A 276 -26.55 15.72 -11.54
C ILE A 276 -27.14 14.31 -11.65
N LYS A 277 -27.47 13.91 -12.87
CA LYS A 277 -27.95 12.55 -13.15
C LYS A 277 -26.84 11.56 -12.88
N SER A 278 -27.13 10.55 -12.07
CA SER A 278 -26.15 9.49 -11.76
C SER A 278 -26.84 8.14 -11.70
N PHE A 279 -26.05 7.09 -11.90
CA PHE A 279 -26.47 5.71 -11.69
C PHE A 279 -25.47 5.08 -10.71
N PHE A 280 -25.94 4.20 -9.85
CA PHE A 280 -25.06 3.50 -8.94
C PHE A 280 -25.18 1.99 -9.05
N GLU A 281 -24.09 1.33 -8.73
CA GLU A 281 -23.98 -0.12 -8.59
C GLU A 281 -23.40 -0.40 -7.21
N GLN A 282 -23.95 -1.38 -6.50
CA GLN A 282 -23.45 -1.82 -5.19
C GLN A 282 -22.93 -3.23 -5.28
N ALA A 283 -21.70 -3.47 -4.80
CA ALA A 283 -21.09 -4.78 -4.66
C ALA A 283 -20.51 -4.89 -3.23
N GLY A 284 -21.26 -5.52 -2.32
CA GLY A 284 -20.94 -5.53 -0.89
C GLY A 284 -20.93 -4.13 -0.30
N SER A 285 -19.80 -3.72 0.28
CA SER A 285 -19.57 -2.36 0.80
C SER A 285 -19.21 -1.35 -0.29
N ARG A 286 -18.78 -1.80 -1.45
CA ARG A 286 -18.32 -0.94 -2.54
C ARG A 286 -19.47 -0.36 -3.33
N ILE A 287 -19.47 0.97 -3.43
CA ILE A 287 -20.41 1.73 -4.25
C ILE A 287 -19.64 2.31 -5.44
N LYS A 288 -20.21 2.11 -6.61
CA LYS A 288 -19.74 2.69 -7.88
C LYS A 288 -20.80 3.63 -8.42
N ILE A 289 -20.42 4.88 -8.63
CA ILE A 289 -21.26 5.92 -9.20
C ILE A 289 -20.82 6.18 -10.63
N LYS A 290 -21.72 6.03 -11.59
CA LYS A 290 -21.54 6.45 -12.98
C LYS A 290 -22.11 7.82 -13.18
N LEU A 291 -21.31 8.73 -13.70
CA LEU A 291 -21.63 10.13 -13.93
C LEU A 291 -21.61 10.45 -15.43
N PRO A 292 -22.34 11.45 -15.91
CA PRO A 292 -22.02 12.08 -17.19
C PRO A 292 -20.60 12.64 -17.13
N ARG A 293 -20.02 13.00 -18.27
CA ARG A 293 -18.72 13.69 -18.28
C ARG A 293 -18.77 14.92 -17.42
N THR A 294 -18.24 14.83 -16.20
CA THR A 294 -18.30 15.91 -15.21
C THR A 294 -16.92 16.54 -15.09
N ASN A 295 -16.80 17.77 -15.55
CA ASN A 295 -15.57 18.55 -15.44
C ASN A 295 -15.50 19.19 -14.05
N LEU A 296 -14.51 18.82 -13.28
CA LEU A 296 -14.19 19.39 -11.98
C LEU A 296 -12.93 20.23 -12.10
N GLN A 297 -12.96 21.44 -11.60
CA GLN A 297 -11.85 22.40 -11.62
C GLN A 297 -11.66 23.02 -10.24
N ALA A 298 -10.63 23.82 -10.06
CA ALA A 298 -10.34 24.51 -8.81
C ALA A 298 -11.60 25.20 -8.27
N GLY A 299 -11.93 24.98 -7.00
CA GLY A 299 -13.14 25.40 -6.32
C GLY A 299 -14.36 24.48 -6.48
N SER A 300 -14.33 23.52 -7.42
CA SER A 300 -15.44 22.57 -7.62
C SER A 300 -15.50 21.52 -6.50
N SER A 301 -16.73 21.06 -6.23
CA SER A 301 -17.01 19.92 -5.35
C SER A 301 -17.98 18.93 -5.99
N LEU A 302 -17.81 17.66 -5.70
CA LEU A 302 -18.79 16.60 -5.93
C LEU A 302 -19.20 16.06 -4.56
N THR A 303 -20.47 16.22 -4.20
CA THR A 303 -21.03 15.68 -2.96
C THR A 303 -21.97 14.52 -3.29
N ILE A 304 -21.85 13.43 -2.55
CA ILE A 304 -22.66 12.24 -2.71
C ILE A 304 -23.28 11.89 -1.37
N SER A 305 -24.61 11.75 -1.36
CA SER A 305 -25.38 11.32 -0.21
C SER A 305 -26.03 9.98 -0.50
N VAL A 306 -25.97 9.07 0.46
CA VAL A 306 -26.47 7.69 0.37
C VAL A 306 -27.53 7.46 1.42
N HIS A 307 -28.67 6.85 1.00
CA HIS A 307 -29.84 6.60 1.83
C HIS A 307 -30.33 5.15 1.73
#